data_2ad9bf106a1ba95f5e7d174660b5cd13
#
_entry.id   2ad9bf106a1ba95f5e7d174660b5cd13
#
_cell.length_a   1.000
_cell.length_b   1.000
_cell.length_c   1.000
_cell.angle_alpha   90.00
_cell.angle_beta   90.00
_cell.angle_gamma   90.00
#
_symmetry.space_group_name_H-M   'P 1'
#
loop_
_entity.id
_entity.type
_entity.pdbx_description
1 polymer ?
#
loop_
_entity_poly.entity_id
_entity_poly.type
_entity_poly.pdbx_seq_one_letter_code
_entity_poly.pdbx_strand_id
1 'polypeptide(L)'
;AHQYKKALKQRNFWLRSSSFSVTSPDPWADPLVNAGVAIEAWRSAVVDLIKPIFSEIVDGVDERLVCAVAYRDGGMLSRGEGLASLAARRSSDRLIGATALGPQRADLLFTNSLGPCSEVLSRGQVKTVSACWALACSIFLGGKIGSQPALLFDEIGADWDSATLSGFIARAAQFGGQVVG
;
A
#
# COMPACT_ATOMS: atom_id res chain seq x y z
N ALA A 1 -3.70 1.84 14.02
CA ALA A 1 -4.67 1.07 13.19
C ALA A 1 -5.98 0.76 13.94
N HIS A 2 -5.96 0.28 15.20
CA HIS A 2 -7.18 -0.10 15.94
C HIS A 2 -8.14 1.08 16.13
N GLN A 3 -7.65 2.23 16.58
CA GLN A 3 -8.46 3.45 16.78
C GLN A 3 -9.12 3.90 15.48
N TYR A 4 -8.39 3.88 14.37
CA TYR A 4 -8.93 4.20 13.05
C TYR A 4 -10.08 3.27 12.63
N LYS A 5 -9.88 1.95 12.74
CA LYS A 5 -10.93 0.96 12.43
C LYS A 5 -12.18 1.18 13.26
N LYS A 6 -12.03 1.50 14.56
CA LYS A 6 -13.15 1.80 15.47
C LYS A 6 -13.90 3.05 15.01
N ALA A 7 -13.20 4.17 14.78
CA ALA A 7 -13.79 5.44 14.33
C ALA A 7 -14.49 5.28 12.96
N LEU A 8 -13.87 4.56 12.02
CA LEU A 8 -14.44 4.27 10.71
C LEU A 8 -15.75 3.47 10.82
N LYS A 9 -15.78 2.43 11.65
CA LYS A 9 -16.99 1.62 11.89
C LYS A 9 -18.11 2.48 12.50
N GLN A 10 -17.78 3.32 13.46
CA GLN A 10 -18.74 4.21 14.12
C GLN A 10 -19.29 5.26 13.15
N ARG A 11 -18.43 5.90 12.36
CA ARG A 11 -18.86 6.85 11.33
C ARG A 11 -19.75 6.19 10.29
N ASN A 12 -19.39 5.03 9.79
CA ASN A 12 -20.21 4.31 8.80
C ASN A 12 -21.58 3.87 9.38
N PHE A 13 -21.62 3.52 10.67
CA PHE A 13 -22.89 3.26 11.36
C PHE A 13 -23.74 4.52 11.46
N TRP A 14 -23.16 5.64 11.89
CA TRP A 14 -23.83 6.94 11.96
C TRP A 14 -24.35 7.41 10.60
N LEU A 15 -23.55 7.28 9.54
CA LEU A 15 -23.98 7.60 8.17
C LEU A 15 -25.26 6.84 7.76
N ARG A 16 -25.46 5.62 8.23
CA ARG A 16 -26.65 4.78 7.92
C ARG A 16 -27.81 4.96 8.89
N SER A 17 -27.59 5.60 10.01
CA SER A 17 -28.59 5.74 11.06
C SER A 17 -29.66 6.80 10.72
N SER A 18 -30.81 6.74 11.42
CA SER A 18 -31.84 7.76 11.38
C SER A 18 -31.42 9.07 12.07
N SER A 19 -30.41 9.01 12.94
CA SER A 19 -29.85 10.19 13.62
C SER A 19 -28.90 11.01 12.74
N PHE A 20 -28.62 10.55 11.51
CA PHE A 20 -27.79 11.32 10.57
C PHE A 20 -28.47 12.62 10.16
N SER A 21 -27.73 13.71 10.17
CA SER A 21 -28.10 14.99 9.57
C SER A 21 -26.93 15.58 8.81
N VAL A 22 -27.19 16.14 7.63
CA VAL A 22 -26.16 16.81 6.81
C VAL A 22 -25.67 18.09 7.50
N THR A 23 -26.51 18.75 8.27
CA THR A 23 -26.21 20.02 8.93
C THR A 23 -25.58 19.85 10.32
N SER A 24 -25.77 18.69 10.96
CA SER A 24 -25.15 18.42 12.27
C SER A 24 -23.65 18.17 12.14
N PRO A 25 -22.84 18.52 13.16
CA PRO A 25 -21.43 18.12 13.20
C PRO A 25 -21.28 16.61 13.07
N ASP A 26 -20.25 16.17 12.34
CA ASP A 26 -19.88 14.74 12.26
C ASP A 26 -19.11 14.37 13.52
N PRO A 27 -19.68 13.58 14.45
CA PRO A 27 -19.04 13.32 15.75
C PRO A 27 -17.80 12.41 15.63
N TRP A 28 -17.62 11.79 14.46
CA TRP A 28 -16.54 10.83 14.21
C TRP A 28 -15.44 11.40 13.32
N ALA A 29 -15.62 12.63 12.77
CA ALA A 29 -14.66 13.22 11.84
C ALA A 29 -13.29 13.43 12.48
N ASP A 30 -13.21 14.06 13.64
CA ASP A 30 -11.96 14.34 14.34
C ASP A 30 -11.20 13.05 14.74
N PRO A 31 -11.79 12.07 15.44
CA PRO A 31 -11.10 10.83 15.77
C PRO A 31 -10.65 10.04 14.53
N LEU A 32 -11.45 10.05 13.47
CA LEU A 32 -11.14 9.35 12.22
C LEU A 32 -9.96 10.00 11.50
N VAL A 33 -9.99 11.32 11.33
CA VAL A 33 -8.95 12.08 10.64
C VAL A 33 -7.63 12.02 11.40
N ASN A 34 -7.64 12.26 12.71
CA ASN A 34 -6.41 12.21 13.52
C ASN A 34 -5.72 10.85 13.42
N ALA A 35 -6.49 9.75 13.53
CA ALA A 35 -5.94 8.41 13.38
C ALA A 35 -5.56 8.09 11.91
N GLY A 36 -6.28 8.64 10.94
CA GLY A 36 -6.02 8.48 9.51
C GLY A 36 -4.71 9.13 9.09
N VAL A 37 -4.51 10.39 9.43
CA VAL A 37 -3.27 11.15 9.15
C VAL A 37 -2.03 10.44 9.70
N ALA A 38 -2.12 9.94 10.94
CA ALA A 38 -1.00 9.20 11.53
C ALA A 38 -0.66 7.90 10.77
N ILE A 39 -1.67 7.20 10.26
CA ILE A 39 -1.46 5.99 9.45
C ILE A 39 -0.86 6.33 8.09
N GLU A 40 -1.36 7.37 7.42
CA GLU A 40 -0.86 7.82 6.11
C GLU A 40 0.60 8.23 6.20
N ALA A 41 0.95 9.07 7.19
CA ALA A 41 2.32 9.50 7.42
C ALA A 41 3.27 8.33 7.69
N TRP A 42 2.85 7.37 8.53
CA TRP A 42 3.65 6.19 8.83
C TRP A 42 3.85 5.30 7.60
N ARG A 43 2.79 5.05 6.80
CA ARG A 43 2.88 4.23 5.59
C ARG A 43 3.77 4.87 4.54
N SER A 44 3.62 6.17 4.29
CA SER A 44 4.47 6.91 3.36
C SER A 44 5.95 6.79 3.76
N ALA A 45 6.27 7.04 5.03
CA ALA A 45 7.63 6.94 5.54
C ALA A 45 8.22 5.52 5.39
N VAL A 46 7.43 4.47 5.65
CA VAL A 46 7.87 3.08 5.46
C VAL A 46 8.12 2.77 3.99
N VAL A 47 7.24 3.19 3.09
CA VAL A 47 7.45 3.01 1.64
C VAL A 47 8.71 3.72 1.18
N ASP A 48 8.97 4.94 1.65
CA ASP A 48 10.18 5.70 1.31
C ASP A 48 11.47 4.99 1.76
N LEU A 49 11.44 4.28 2.89
CA LEU A 49 12.56 3.46 3.36
C LEU A 49 12.76 2.17 2.56
N ILE A 50 11.69 1.60 1.99
CA ILE A 50 11.75 0.36 1.19
C ILE A 50 12.14 0.65 -0.27
N LYS A 51 11.81 1.82 -0.81
CA LYS A 51 12.09 2.20 -2.20
C LYS A 51 13.51 1.88 -2.69
N PRO A 52 14.59 2.28 -1.99
CA PRO A 52 15.95 2.02 -2.47
C PRO A 52 16.26 0.52 -2.52
N ILE A 53 15.77 -0.27 -1.53
CA ILE A 53 15.93 -1.73 -1.51
C ILE A 53 15.20 -2.35 -2.71
N PHE A 54 13.97 -1.91 -2.98
CA PHE A 54 13.18 -2.38 -4.10
C PHE A 54 13.85 -2.08 -5.44
N SER A 55 14.35 -0.86 -5.65
CA SER A 55 15.05 -0.47 -6.88
C SER A 55 16.27 -1.36 -7.13
N GLU A 56 17.10 -1.56 -6.11
CA GLU A 56 18.29 -2.42 -6.22
C GLU A 56 17.94 -3.87 -6.58
N ILE A 57 16.84 -4.41 -6.03
CA ILE A 57 16.39 -5.77 -6.32
C ILE A 57 15.90 -5.88 -7.77
N VAL A 58 15.03 -4.95 -8.20
CA VAL A 58 14.47 -4.95 -9.57
C VAL A 58 15.58 -4.84 -10.60
N ASP A 59 16.52 -3.91 -10.44
CA ASP A 59 17.65 -3.70 -11.35
C ASP A 59 18.53 -4.97 -11.46
N GLY A 60 18.66 -5.71 -10.37
CA GLY A 60 19.45 -6.95 -10.35
C GLY A 60 18.70 -8.19 -10.82
N VAL A 61 17.37 -8.14 -10.96
CA VAL A 61 16.55 -9.24 -11.49
C VAL A 61 16.36 -9.09 -13.00
N ASP A 62 16.00 -7.92 -13.48
CA ASP A 62 15.86 -7.60 -14.90
C ASP A 62 16.11 -6.11 -15.12
N GLU A 63 17.28 -5.77 -15.65
CA GLU A 63 17.70 -4.40 -15.91
C GLU A 63 16.77 -3.62 -16.89
N ARG A 64 15.98 -4.35 -17.67
CA ARG A 64 14.99 -3.79 -18.60
C ARG A 64 13.73 -3.34 -17.86
N LEU A 65 13.51 -3.84 -16.64
CA LEU A 65 12.32 -3.63 -15.84
C LEU A 65 12.51 -2.41 -14.92
N VAL A 66 12.76 -1.25 -15.51
CA VAL A 66 12.84 0.00 -14.75
C VAL A 66 11.49 0.31 -14.13
N CYS A 67 11.39 0.20 -12.80
CA CYS A 67 10.13 0.36 -12.08
C CYS A 67 10.33 1.22 -10.81
N ALA A 68 9.52 2.25 -10.68
CA ALA A 68 9.43 3.07 -9.47
C ALA A 68 8.17 2.72 -8.68
N VAL A 69 8.22 2.90 -7.35
CA VAL A 69 7.07 2.75 -6.47
C VAL A 69 6.78 4.05 -5.74
N ALA A 70 5.50 4.41 -5.63
CA ALA A 70 5.02 5.55 -4.86
C ALA A 70 3.84 5.14 -3.97
N TYR A 71 3.78 5.75 -2.77
CA TYR A 71 2.61 5.63 -1.92
C TYR A 71 1.56 6.64 -2.38
N ARG A 72 0.37 6.16 -2.75
CA ARG A 72 -0.81 6.98 -3.01
C ARG A 72 -1.68 6.96 -1.75
N ASP A 73 -1.77 8.10 -1.09
CA ASP A 73 -2.58 8.26 0.11
C ASP A 73 -4.09 8.11 -0.16
N GLY A 74 -4.83 7.91 0.90
CA GLY A 74 -6.29 7.81 0.86
C GLY A 74 -7.03 9.15 1.01
N GLY A 75 -6.31 10.28 0.92
CA GLY A 75 -6.88 11.64 1.02
C GLY A 75 -6.94 12.20 2.44
N MET A 76 -6.07 11.75 3.36
CA MET A 76 -5.93 12.26 4.73
C MET A 76 -4.49 12.67 5.03
N LEU A 77 -3.90 13.56 4.21
CA LEU A 77 -2.51 14.00 4.38
C LEU A 77 -2.33 14.93 5.57
N SER A 78 -3.30 15.80 5.84
CA SER A 78 -3.31 16.68 7.00
C SER A 78 -4.67 16.68 7.69
N ARG A 79 -4.69 17.14 8.97
CA ARG A 79 -5.95 17.22 9.71
C ARG A 79 -6.94 18.19 9.04
N GLY A 80 -6.47 19.34 8.58
CA GLY A 80 -7.32 20.36 7.95
C GLY A 80 -7.96 19.84 6.66
N GLU A 81 -7.15 19.29 5.75
CA GLU A 81 -7.61 18.71 4.49
C GLU A 81 -8.53 17.52 4.70
N GLY A 82 -8.21 16.63 5.65
CA GLY A 82 -9.04 15.47 5.97
C GLY A 82 -10.43 15.86 6.47
N LEU A 83 -10.52 16.84 7.38
CA LEU A 83 -11.79 17.34 7.89
C LEU A 83 -12.61 18.03 6.78
N ALA A 84 -11.98 18.89 5.98
CA ALA A 84 -12.64 19.55 4.85
C ALA A 84 -13.16 18.55 3.82
N SER A 85 -12.34 17.55 3.48
CA SER A 85 -12.73 16.50 2.53
C SER A 85 -13.86 15.61 3.05
N LEU A 86 -13.87 15.24 4.34
CA LEU A 86 -14.99 14.51 4.94
C LEU A 86 -16.27 15.34 4.93
N ALA A 87 -16.18 16.65 5.23
CA ALA A 87 -17.33 17.53 5.20
C ALA A 87 -17.91 17.66 3.79
N ALA A 88 -17.07 17.87 2.77
CA ALA A 88 -17.48 17.96 1.37
C ALA A 88 -18.13 16.67 0.84
N ARG A 89 -17.68 15.50 1.31
CA ARG A 89 -18.18 14.19 0.88
C ARG A 89 -19.33 13.65 1.71
N ARG A 90 -19.79 14.36 2.75
CA ARG A 90 -20.80 13.86 3.71
C ARG A 90 -22.08 13.34 3.04
N SER A 91 -22.63 14.09 2.09
CA SER A 91 -23.84 13.68 1.37
C SER A 91 -23.63 12.44 0.51
N SER A 92 -22.51 12.35 -0.23
CA SER A 92 -22.18 11.18 -1.02
C SER A 92 -21.87 9.96 -0.16
N ASP A 93 -21.13 10.13 0.95
CA ASP A 93 -20.86 9.06 1.91
C ASP A 93 -22.17 8.54 2.54
N ARG A 94 -23.14 9.40 2.79
CA ARG A 94 -24.48 9.00 3.25
C ARG A 94 -25.20 8.11 2.24
N LEU A 95 -25.17 8.49 0.96
CA LEU A 95 -25.81 7.71 -0.11
C LEU A 95 -25.20 6.31 -0.25
N ILE A 96 -23.87 6.23 -0.12
CA ILE A 96 -23.12 4.97 -0.18
C ILE A 96 -23.26 4.18 1.14
N GLY A 97 -23.52 4.86 2.26
CA GLY A 97 -23.53 4.29 3.60
C GLY A 97 -22.14 3.96 4.14
N ALA A 98 -21.08 4.54 3.54
CA ALA A 98 -19.69 4.27 3.88
C ALA A 98 -18.78 5.47 3.61
N THR A 99 -17.72 5.60 4.40
CA THR A 99 -16.68 6.61 4.22
C THR A 99 -15.78 6.24 3.05
N ALA A 100 -15.77 7.06 2.01
CA ALA A 100 -15.01 6.84 0.79
C ALA A 100 -13.58 7.45 0.83
N LEU A 101 -13.17 8.01 1.95
CA LEU A 101 -11.88 8.67 2.16
C LEU A 101 -11.12 8.01 3.30
N GLY A 102 -9.79 7.99 3.22
CA GLY A 102 -8.90 7.56 4.29
C GLY A 102 -7.99 6.38 3.95
N PRO A 103 -7.13 5.93 4.88
CA PRO A 103 -6.09 4.92 4.67
C PRO A 103 -6.54 3.58 4.08
N GLN A 104 -7.83 3.24 4.15
CA GLN A 104 -8.39 2.05 3.49
C GLN A 104 -8.47 2.20 1.96
N ARG A 105 -8.28 3.41 1.44
CA ARG A 105 -8.24 3.73 0.00
C ARG A 105 -6.84 3.98 -0.53
N ALA A 106 -5.87 4.02 0.38
CA ALA A 106 -4.48 4.16 0.00
C ALA A 106 -3.99 2.94 -0.80
N ASP A 107 -3.01 3.15 -1.66
CA ASP A 107 -2.51 2.13 -2.57
C ASP A 107 -1.02 2.34 -2.84
N LEU A 108 -0.36 1.36 -3.45
CA LEU A 108 0.98 1.48 -4.02
C LEU A 108 0.88 1.61 -5.53
N LEU A 109 1.49 2.65 -6.06
CA LEU A 109 1.60 2.87 -7.49
C LEU A 109 2.96 2.41 -7.97
N PHE A 110 2.98 1.38 -8.80
CA PHE A 110 4.16 0.94 -9.53
C PHE A 110 4.11 1.51 -10.94
N THR A 111 5.14 2.27 -11.32
CA THR A 111 5.20 2.98 -12.59
C THR A 111 6.55 2.78 -13.27
N ASN A 112 6.57 2.82 -14.59
CA ASN A 112 7.77 2.95 -15.40
C ASN A 112 7.68 4.17 -16.32
N SER A 113 8.61 4.34 -17.24
CA SER A 113 8.63 5.46 -18.19
C SER A 113 7.41 5.53 -19.13
N LEU A 114 6.68 4.42 -19.30
CA LEU A 114 5.52 4.32 -20.20
C LEU A 114 4.18 4.51 -19.47
N GLY A 115 4.16 4.39 -18.13
CA GLY A 115 2.94 4.54 -17.34
C GLY A 115 2.83 3.56 -16.17
N PRO A 116 1.60 3.31 -15.66
CA PRO A 116 1.35 2.34 -14.61
C PRO A 116 1.77 0.93 -15.02
N CYS A 117 2.56 0.25 -14.19
CA CYS A 117 3.05 -1.11 -14.48
C CYS A 117 1.92 -2.11 -14.76
N SER A 118 0.76 -1.95 -14.11
CA SER A 118 -0.42 -2.79 -14.34
C SER A 118 -1.02 -2.68 -15.74
N GLU A 119 -0.74 -1.60 -16.47
CA GLU A 119 -1.29 -1.32 -17.80
C GLU A 119 -0.29 -1.60 -18.92
N VAL A 120 1.01 -1.45 -18.64
CA VAL A 120 2.05 -1.47 -19.68
C VAL A 120 2.97 -2.69 -19.63
N LEU A 121 2.98 -3.44 -18.52
CA LEU A 121 3.80 -4.63 -18.35
C LEU A 121 3.03 -5.91 -18.69
N SER A 122 3.75 -6.93 -19.14
CA SER A 122 3.20 -8.29 -19.27
C SER A 122 2.87 -8.89 -17.90
N ARG A 123 2.07 -9.96 -17.86
CA ARG A 123 1.72 -10.66 -16.60
C ARG A 123 2.97 -11.14 -15.86
N GLY A 124 3.93 -11.73 -16.58
CA GLY A 124 5.19 -12.17 -16.00
C GLY A 124 5.98 -11.02 -15.37
N GLN A 125 6.06 -9.87 -16.06
CA GLN A 125 6.73 -8.68 -15.54
C GLN A 125 6.03 -8.10 -14.32
N VAL A 126 4.70 -8.03 -14.29
CA VAL A 126 3.93 -7.60 -13.12
C VAL A 126 4.19 -8.55 -11.93
N LYS A 127 4.24 -9.86 -12.18
CA LYS A 127 4.58 -10.88 -11.17
C LYS A 127 6.01 -10.66 -10.64
N THR A 128 6.96 -10.36 -11.51
CA THR A 128 8.35 -10.03 -11.13
C THR A 128 8.39 -8.79 -10.22
N VAL A 129 7.75 -7.70 -10.60
CA VAL A 129 7.66 -6.47 -9.77
C VAL A 129 7.08 -6.78 -8.39
N SER A 130 6.00 -7.57 -8.34
CA SER A 130 5.34 -7.96 -7.08
C SER A 130 6.25 -8.81 -6.19
N ALA A 131 6.98 -9.76 -6.77
CA ALA A 131 7.92 -10.60 -6.03
C ALA A 131 9.13 -9.80 -5.51
N CYS A 132 9.68 -8.90 -6.33
CA CYS A 132 10.75 -7.98 -5.92
C CYS A 132 10.29 -7.07 -4.77
N TRP A 133 9.05 -6.57 -4.81
CA TRP A 133 8.48 -5.77 -3.72
C TRP A 133 8.33 -6.58 -2.43
N ALA A 134 7.84 -7.81 -2.51
CA ALA A 134 7.71 -8.70 -1.35
C ALA A 134 9.09 -8.99 -0.73
N LEU A 135 10.11 -9.25 -1.54
CA LEU A 135 11.48 -9.45 -1.08
C LEU A 135 12.04 -8.19 -0.41
N ALA A 136 11.85 -7.01 -1.01
CA ALA A 136 12.27 -5.72 -0.44
C ALA A 136 11.63 -5.44 0.92
N CYS A 137 10.31 -5.67 1.05
CA CYS A 137 9.59 -5.57 2.31
C CYS A 137 10.15 -6.51 3.37
N SER A 138 10.50 -7.74 2.99
CA SER A 138 11.02 -8.75 3.90
C SER A 138 12.43 -8.42 4.38
N ILE A 139 13.30 -7.93 3.51
CA ILE A 139 14.64 -7.43 3.87
C ILE A 139 14.52 -6.27 4.85
N PHE A 140 13.68 -5.28 4.55
CA PHE A 140 13.44 -4.15 5.44
C PHE A 140 12.93 -4.59 6.81
N LEU A 141 11.94 -5.49 6.84
CA LEU A 141 11.37 -6.00 8.08
C LEU A 141 12.40 -6.79 8.88
N GLY A 142 13.16 -7.67 8.24
CA GLY A 142 14.22 -8.46 8.88
C GLY A 142 15.26 -7.59 9.57
N GLY A 143 15.68 -6.50 8.93
CA GLY A 143 16.58 -5.52 9.51
C GLY A 143 15.99 -4.77 10.72
N LYS A 144 14.66 -4.70 10.85
CA LYS A 144 13.98 -4.04 11.99
C LYS A 144 13.74 -4.99 13.17
N ILE A 145 13.42 -6.26 12.90
CA ILE A 145 13.08 -7.22 13.98
C ILE A 145 14.26 -8.12 14.38
N GLY A 146 15.38 -8.05 13.66
CA GLY A 146 16.58 -8.85 13.93
C GLY A 146 16.48 -10.31 13.53
N SER A 147 15.45 -10.68 12.73
CA SER A 147 15.28 -12.02 12.16
C SER A 147 14.58 -11.93 10.82
N GLN A 148 15.02 -12.74 9.85
CA GLN A 148 14.41 -12.73 8.52
C GLN A 148 13.07 -13.49 8.52
N PRO A 149 11.99 -12.90 7.98
CA PRO A 149 10.73 -13.60 7.80
C PRO A 149 10.87 -14.69 6.73
N ALA A 150 10.02 -15.72 6.76
CA ALA A 150 9.90 -16.66 5.66
C ALA A 150 9.09 -16.03 4.51
N LEU A 151 9.55 -16.23 3.26
CA LEU A 151 8.86 -15.83 2.05
C LEU A 151 8.25 -17.06 1.38
N LEU A 152 6.96 -16.99 1.11
CA LEU A 152 6.24 -18.04 0.39
C LEU A 152 5.71 -17.44 -0.91
N PHE A 153 6.07 -18.06 -2.02
CA PHE A 153 5.59 -17.68 -3.34
C PHE A 153 4.80 -18.84 -3.93
N ASP A 154 3.64 -18.53 -4.46
CA ASP A 154 2.83 -19.48 -5.21
C ASP A 154 3.18 -19.38 -6.71
N GLU A 155 3.54 -20.51 -7.31
CA GLU A 155 3.88 -20.62 -8.74
C GLU A 155 4.93 -19.58 -9.20
N ILE A 156 5.98 -19.35 -8.41
CA ILE A 156 7.08 -18.48 -8.83
C ILE A 156 7.73 -19.05 -10.09
N GLY A 157 7.85 -18.32 -11.12
CA GLY A 157 8.51 -18.75 -12.36
C GLY A 157 7.62 -19.37 -13.42
N ALA A 158 6.35 -19.67 -13.18
CA ALA A 158 5.45 -20.19 -14.21
C ALA A 158 5.35 -19.28 -15.45
N ASP A 159 5.47 -17.95 -15.27
CA ASP A 159 5.39 -16.94 -16.31
C ASP A 159 6.74 -16.22 -16.56
N TRP A 160 7.84 -16.72 -15.99
CA TRP A 160 9.15 -16.08 -16.09
C TRP A 160 10.05 -16.78 -17.11
N ASP A 161 10.85 -15.99 -17.81
CA ASP A 161 11.96 -16.52 -18.57
C ASP A 161 13.11 -16.99 -17.63
N SER A 162 14.02 -17.80 -18.14
CA SER A 162 15.11 -18.37 -17.36
C SER A 162 16.06 -17.30 -16.78
N ALA A 163 16.22 -16.17 -17.46
CA ALA A 163 17.08 -15.08 -17.01
C ALA A 163 16.45 -14.37 -15.81
N THR A 164 15.16 -14.00 -15.90
CA THR A 164 14.39 -13.39 -14.81
C THR A 164 14.36 -14.31 -13.58
N LEU A 165 14.09 -15.60 -13.77
CA LEU A 165 14.08 -16.58 -12.68
C LEU A 165 15.45 -16.68 -12.01
N SER A 166 16.52 -16.78 -12.78
CA SER A 166 17.88 -16.86 -12.26
C SER A 166 18.27 -15.58 -11.50
N GLY A 167 17.94 -14.41 -12.03
CA GLY A 167 18.16 -13.13 -11.39
C GLY A 167 17.43 -13.03 -10.05
N PHE A 168 16.17 -13.41 -9.99
CA PHE A 168 15.39 -13.42 -8.75
C PHE A 168 15.97 -14.40 -7.72
N ILE A 169 16.31 -15.63 -8.12
CA ILE A 169 16.92 -16.63 -7.22
C ILE A 169 18.23 -16.11 -6.64
N ALA A 170 19.07 -15.47 -7.45
CA ALA A 170 20.33 -14.89 -6.99
C ALA A 170 20.12 -13.79 -5.93
N ARG A 171 19.09 -12.93 -6.09
CA ARG A 171 18.74 -11.92 -5.10
C ARG A 171 18.10 -12.53 -3.85
N ALA A 172 17.21 -13.51 -4.02
CA ALA A 172 16.57 -14.22 -2.92
C ALA A 172 17.59 -15.01 -2.07
N ALA A 173 18.63 -15.57 -2.67
CA ALA A 173 19.71 -16.25 -1.95
C ALA A 173 20.50 -15.32 -1.01
N GLN A 174 20.59 -14.02 -1.35
CA GLN A 174 21.25 -13.02 -0.51
C GLN A 174 20.36 -12.54 0.66
N PHE A 175 19.09 -12.88 0.64
CA PHE A 175 18.12 -12.47 1.66
C PHE A 175 18.44 -13.05 3.04
N GLY A 176 19.05 -14.23 3.14
CA GLY A 176 19.42 -14.88 4.39
C GLY A 176 18.25 -15.46 5.19
N GLY A 177 17.04 -15.42 4.66
CA GLY A 177 15.83 -16.04 5.20
C GLY A 177 15.40 -17.26 4.38
N GLN A 178 14.33 -17.91 4.81
CA GLN A 178 13.73 -19.02 4.08
C GLN A 178 12.86 -18.51 2.93
N VAL A 179 13.09 -19.00 1.72
CA VAL A 179 12.26 -18.74 0.54
C VAL A 179 11.73 -20.08 0.03
N VAL A 180 10.42 -20.17 -0.15
CA VAL A 180 9.71 -21.36 -0.65
C VAL A 180 8.82 -20.92 -1.82
N GLY A 181 8.89 -21.63 -2.94
CA GLY A 181 8.10 -21.36 -4.14
C GLY A 181 8.01 -22.57 -5.05
#